data_e0a9b0e33ba36cedeac6fb65b3393417
#
_entry.id   e0a9b0e33ba36cedeac6fb65b3393417
#
_cell.length_a   1.000
_cell.length_b   1.000
_cell.length_c   1.000
_cell.angle_alpha   90.00
_cell.angle_beta   90.00
_cell.angle_gamma   90.00
#
_symmetry.space_group_name_H-M   'P 1'
#
loop_
_entity.id
_entity.type
_entity.pdbx_description
1 polymer ?
#
loop_
_entity_poly.entity_id
_entity_poly.type
_entity_poly.pdbx_seq_one_letter_code
_entity_poly.pdbx_strand_id
1 'polypeptide(L)'
;MSGITGLRRFAVPSAVTGRAGAGGAPGAAAEDRCEMCGERVLERHAHLVDIERRSIGCACTACALLFTRPGGRYRTVPDRVRHDLDAPLTGAEWAELSIPVGIAFFFVNSSLGHVVASYPSPAGVTECELDLASWDRIAADHPLLRDVAPDVEAILVVAGSPRLSGTSGSGTSDSTGTSGSAGTGVEAFLIPIDACYSLAGALRLHWRGFDGGAEAQRILTDFLADIRQRARPLEPPTPLAEV
;
A
#
# COMPACT_ATOMS: atom_id res chain seq x y z
N MET A 1 -15.07 22.06 -3.06
CA MET A 1 -13.64 21.72 -3.00
C MET A 1 -13.25 21.52 -1.54
N SER A 2 -13.58 20.35 -0.98
CA SER A 2 -13.26 20.04 0.42
C SER A 2 -11.97 19.23 0.45
N GLY A 3 -10.88 19.89 0.82
CA GLY A 3 -9.57 19.27 0.95
C GLY A 3 -9.59 18.19 2.02
N ILE A 4 -9.08 17.03 1.67
CA ILE A 4 -8.94 15.87 2.55
C ILE A 4 -7.90 16.19 3.62
N THR A 5 -8.35 16.73 4.78
CA THR A 5 -7.48 17.12 5.90
C THR A 5 -6.96 15.90 6.70
N GLY A 6 -7.46 14.69 6.44
CA GLY A 6 -7.14 13.46 7.17
C GLY A 6 -5.81 12.79 6.81
N LEU A 7 -5.35 12.95 5.56
CA LEU A 7 -4.15 12.25 5.06
C LEU A 7 -2.81 12.80 5.58
N ARG A 8 -2.81 13.96 6.22
CA ARG A 8 -1.58 14.55 6.78
C ARG A 8 -0.97 13.75 7.94
N ARG A 9 -1.74 12.88 8.60
CA ARG A 9 -1.24 12.05 9.70
C ARG A 9 -0.47 10.82 9.26
N PHE A 10 -0.71 10.31 8.06
CA PHE A 10 -0.02 9.12 7.55
C PHE A 10 1.42 9.38 7.05
N ALA A 11 1.82 10.63 6.90
CA ALA A 11 3.10 11.02 6.33
C ALA A 11 4.07 11.61 7.36
N VAL A 12 3.74 11.57 8.63
CA VAL A 12 4.63 12.06 9.70
C VAL A 12 4.89 10.88 10.63
N PRO A 13 6.15 10.43 10.81
CA PRO A 13 6.50 9.71 12.02
C PRO A 13 6.03 10.59 13.16
N SER A 14 5.31 10.04 14.13
CA SER A 14 4.72 10.76 15.27
C SER A 14 5.77 11.65 15.91
N ALA A 15 5.88 12.88 15.43
CA ALA A 15 6.57 13.92 16.17
C ALA A 15 5.64 14.27 17.32
N VAL A 16 5.99 13.73 18.47
CA VAL A 16 5.46 13.99 19.79
C VAL A 16 5.09 15.47 19.92
N THR A 17 3.80 15.76 20.05
CA THR A 17 3.40 16.98 20.74
C THR A 17 3.70 16.80 22.23
N GLY A 18 5.01 16.88 22.53
CA GLY A 18 5.49 16.88 23.89
C GLY A 18 5.13 18.17 24.57
N ARG A 19 4.38 18.04 25.63
CA ARG A 19 4.24 19.02 26.70
C ARG A 19 5.64 19.36 27.23
N ALA A 20 6.00 20.61 27.22
CA ALA A 20 7.28 21.11 27.72
C ALA A 20 7.51 20.64 29.17
N GLY A 21 8.55 19.85 29.34
CA GLY A 21 9.10 19.41 30.62
C GLY A 21 10.59 19.11 30.44
N ALA A 22 11.40 19.91 31.06
CA ALA A 22 12.86 20.00 31.21
C ALA A 22 13.70 18.74 30.90
N GLY A 23 14.73 18.93 30.04
CA GLY A 23 16.09 18.38 30.23
C GLY A 23 16.23 16.87 30.04
N GLY A 24 16.31 16.39 28.79
CA GLY A 24 16.75 15.04 28.44
C GLY A 24 17.69 15.09 27.25
N ALA A 25 18.79 14.34 27.33
CA ALA A 25 19.87 14.28 26.35
C ALA A 25 19.37 13.90 24.94
N PRO A 26 20.00 14.37 23.83
CA PRO A 26 19.66 14.00 22.48
C PRO A 26 20.21 12.60 22.19
N GLY A 27 19.32 11.63 21.89
CA GLY A 27 19.79 10.34 21.38
C GLY A 27 18.95 9.09 21.59
N ALA A 28 17.79 9.14 22.22
CA ALA A 28 16.90 7.97 22.26
C ALA A 28 15.88 8.10 21.13
N ALA A 29 15.90 7.16 20.16
CA ALA A 29 14.78 6.98 19.25
C ALA A 29 13.51 6.83 20.09
N ALA A 30 12.48 7.62 19.78
CA ALA A 30 11.21 7.53 20.47
C ALA A 30 10.70 6.10 20.29
N GLU A 31 10.61 5.36 21.40
CA GLU A 31 10.10 4.00 21.38
C GLU A 31 8.61 4.04 21.02
N ASP A 32 8.25 3.29 20.00
CA ASP A 32 6.86 3.18 19.59
C ASP A 32 6.03 2.53 20.69
N ARG A 33 4.81 3.01 20.88
CA ARG A 33 3.87 2.53 21.88
C ARG A 33 2.53 2.21 21.24
N CYS A 34 1.90 1.18 21.77
CA CYS A 34 0.53 0.85 21.44
C CYS A 34 -0.39 2.05 21.73
N GLU A 35 -1.09 2.54 20.72
CA GLU A 35 -2.01 3.69 20.88
C GLU A 35 -3.27 3.35 21.70
N MET A 36 -3.56 2.06 21.90
CA MET A 36 -4.71 1.61 22.68
C MET A 36 -4.40 1.49 24.18
N CYS A 37 -3.25 0.96 24.58
CA CYS A 37 -2.95 0.65 25.97
C CYS A 37 -1.65 1.29 26.49
N GLY A 38 -0.85 1.94 25.63
CA GLY A 38 0.42 2.57 26.00
C GLY A 38 1.60 1.59 26.16
N GLU A 39 1.40 0.27 26.00
CA GLU A 39 2.46 -0.72 26.07
C GLU A 39 3.52 -0.47 24.98
N ARG A 40 4.79 -0.74 25.30
CA ARG A 40 5.87 -0.65 24.32
C ARG A 40 5.67 -1.70 23.24
N VAL A 41 5.88 -1.32 21.99
CA VAL A 41 5.85 -2.24 20.86
C VAL A 41 7.24 -2.41 20.27
N LEU A 42 7.48 -3.57 19.67
CA LEU A 42 8.73 -3.88 18.97
C LEU A 42 8.75 -3.14 17.63
N GLU A 43 9.90 -3.09 16.98
CA GLU A 43 10.04 -2.50 15.64
C GLU A 43 9.04 -3.10 14.64
N ARG A 44 8.85 -4.43 14.68
CA ARG A 44 7.75 -5.10 13.95
C ARG A 44 6.60 -5.35 14.91
N HIS A 45 5.51 -4.68 14.70
CA HIS A 45 4.30 -4.74 15.53
C HIS A 45 3.04 -4.68 14.67
N ALA A 46 1.91 -4.96 15.26
CA ALA A 46 0.63 -4.89 14.60
C ALA A 46 0.14 -3.45 14.47
N HIS A 47 -0.68 -3.20 13.46
CA HIS A 47 -1.38 -1.93 13.29
C HIS A 47 -2.89 -2.11 13.35
N LEU A 48 -3.58 -1.03 13.73
CA LEU A 48 -5.03 -0.91 13.74
C LEU A 48 -5.46 0.25 12.84
N VAL A 49 -6.51 0.04 12.07
CA VAL A 49 -7.20 1.11 11.36
C VAL A 49 -8.37 1.60 12.19
N ASP A 50 -8.43 2.89 12.49
CA ASP A 50 -9.62 3.58 12.98
C ASP A 50 -10.46 4.03 11.77
N ILE A 51 -11.56 3.33 11.52
CA ILE A 51 -12.42 3.56 10.35
C ILE A 51 -13.03 4.96 10.38
N GLU A 52 -13.46 5.43 11.55
CA GLU A 52 -14.10 6.75 11.68
C GLU A 52 -13.11 7.90 11.46
N ARG A 53 -11.89 7.75 11.99
CA ARG A 53 -10.83 8.76 11.88
C ARG A 53 -9.98 8.63 10.64
N ARG A 54 -10.13 7.52 9.91
CA ARG A 54 -9.29 7.17 8.77
C ARG A 54 -7.80 7.29 9.11
N SER A 55 -7.41 6.65 10.20
CA SER A 55 -6.03 6.66 10.69
C SER A 55 -5.54 5.26 11.00
N ILE A 56 -4.24 5.06 10.81
CA ILE A 56 -3.54 3.83 11.20
C ILE A 56 -2.75 4.15 12.46
N GLY A 57 -2.86 3.28 13.46
CA GLY A 57 -2.15 3.40 14.73
C GLY A 57 -1.38 2.14 15.09
N CYS A 58 -0.31 2.31 15.87
CA CYS A 58 0.49 1.19 16.39
C CYS A 58 -0.28 0.42 17.46
N ALA A 59 -0.21 -0.92 17.42
CA ALA A 59 -0.86 -1.78 18.39
C ALA A 59 0.05 -2.89 18.89
N CYS A 60 -0.02 -3.20 20.18
CA CYS A 60 0.58 -4.42 20.69
C CYS A 60 -0.25 -5.65 20.25
N THR A 61 0.35 -6.82 20.26
CA THR A 61 -0.31 -8.07 19.84
C THR A 61 -1.63 -8.31 20.59
N ALA A 62 -1.68 -8.05 21.89
CA ALA A 62 -2.88 -8.24 22.69
C ALA A 62 -4.03 -7.33 22.23
N CYS A 63 -3.75 -6.03 21.99
CA CYS A 63 -4.77 -5.11 21.49
C CYS A 63 -5.19 -5.44 20.06
N ALA A 64 -4.25 -5.83 19.18
CA ALA A 64 -4.57 -6.23 17.82
C ALA A 64 -5.56 -7.41 17.77
N LEU A 65 -5.40 -8.41 18.63
CA LEU A 65 -6.29 -9.57 18.70
C LEU A 65 -7.72 -9.22 19.10
N LEU A 66 -7.94 -8.09 19.78
CA LEU A 66 -9.29 -7.65 20.19
C LEU A 66 -10.14 -7.15 19.02
N PHE A 67 -9.51 -6.69 17.94
CA PHE A 67 -10.17 -6.02 16.83
C PHE A 67 -10.12 -6.78 15.51
N THR A 68 -10.10 -8.10 15.58
CA THR A 68 -10.09 -8.99 14.40
C THR A 68 -11.47 -9.18 13.78
N ARG A 69 -12.55 -8.84 14.49
CA ARG A 69 -13.92 -9.03 14.01
C ARG A 69 -14.33 -7.92 13.04
N PRO A 70 -15.00 -8.26 11.91
CA PRO A 70 -15.56 -7.27 11.01
C PRO A 70 -16.64 -6.41 11.68
N GLY A 71 -16.83 -5.18 11.20
CA GLY A 71 -17.93 -4.31 11.62
C GLY A 71 -17.67 -3.40 12.82
N GLY A 72 -16.48 -3.49 13.44
CA GLY A 72 -16.07 -2.57 14.51
C GLY A 72 -15.45 -1.28 13.97
N ARG A 73 -15.36 -0.25 14.82
CA ARG A 73 -14.63 0.99 14.53
C ARG A 73 -13.14 0.74 14.25
N TYR A 74 -12.53 -0.16 15.00
CA TYR A 74 -11.14 -0.54 14.83
C TYR A 74 -11.05 -1.88 14.13
N ARG A 75 -10.11 -1.98 13.17
CA ARG A 75 -9.81 -3.23 12.46
C ARG A 75 -8.31 -3.47 12.48
N THR A 76 -7.93 -4.70 12.78
CA THR A 76 -6.52 -5.12 12.72
C THR A 76 -6.08 -5.25 11.26
N VAL A 77 -4.93 -4.66 10.95
CA VAL A 77 -4.28 -4.84 9.65
C VAL A 77 -3.69 -6.25 9.61
N PRO A 78 -4.08 -7.11 8.65
CA PRO A 78 -3.53 -8.45 8.53
C PRO A 78 -2.11 -8.42 7.96
N ASP A 79 -1.19 -9.20 8.54
CA ASP A 79 0.17 -9.33 8.02
C ASP A 79 0.23 -10.46 6.98
N ARG A 80 -0.43 -10.26 5.82
CA ARG A 80 -0.38 -11.20 4.70
C ARG A 80 -0.01 -10.49 3.40
N VAL A 81 0.78 -11.16 2.59
CA VAL A 81 1.10 -10.75 1.22
C VAL A 81 0.72 -11.90 0.29
N ARG A 82 -0.11 -11.61 -0.73
CA ARG A 82 -0.59 -12.60 -1.71
C ARG A 82 -0.32 -12.12 -3.12
N HIS A 83 -0.17 -13.08 -4.04
CA HIS A 83 -0.15 -12.85 -5.48
C HIS A 83 -1.00 -13.92 -6.18
N ASP A 84 -1.45 -13.62 -7.37
CA ASP A 84 -2.12 -14.58 -8.25
C ASP A 84 -1.32 -14.69 -9.55
N LEU A 85 -0.75 -15.86 -9.80
CA LEU A 85 0.02 -16.14 -11.01
C LEU A 85 -0.85 -16.82 -12.09
N ASP A 86 -2.01 -17.33 -11.70
CA ASP A 86 -2.92 -18.04 -12.61
C ASP A 86 -3.81 -17.04 -13.37
N ALA A 87 -4.13 -15.90 -12.73
CA ALA A 87 -4.89 -14.81 -13.33
C ALA A 87 -4.16 -13.46 -13.16
N PRO A 88 -2.99 -13.25 -13.82
CA PRO A 88 -2.23 -12.02 -13.70
C PRO A 88 -2.92 -10.86 -14.42
N LEU A 89 -2.87 -9.68 -13.81
CA LEU A 89 -3.33 -8.45 -14.45
C LEU A 89 -2.52 -8.16 -15.72
N THR A 90 -3.20 -7.83 -16.82
CA THR A 90 -2.55 -7.58 -18.12
C THR A 90 -2.16 -6.10 -18.28
N GLY A 91 -1.21 -5.84 -19.21
CA GLY A 91 -0.85 -4.47 -19.56
C GLY A 91 -1.99 -3.67 -20.19
N ALA A 92 -2.93 -4.34 -20.88
CA ALA A 92 -4.10 -3.69 -21.46
C ALA A 92 -5.10 -3.24 -20.38
N GLU A 93 -5.37 -4.08 -19.39
CA GLU A 93 -6.21 -3.75 -18.23
C GLU A 93 -5.60 -2.63 -17.40
N TRP A 94 -4.27 -2.66 -17.17
CA TRP A 94 -3.58 -1.57 -16.51
C TRP A 94 -3.75 -0.24 -17.27
N ALA A 95 -3.56 -0.25 -18.60
CA ALA A 95 -3.70 0.94 -19.43
C ALA A 95 -5.14 1.50 -19.39
N GLU A 96 -6.15 0.62 -19.29
CA GLU A 96 -7.55 1.02 -19.18
C GLU A 96 -7.84 1.76 -17.88
N LEU A 97 -7.20 1.40 -16.77
CA LEU A 97 -7.33 2.10 -15.48
C LEU A 97 -6.79 3.53 -15.52
N SER A 98 -6.07 3.91 -16.58
CA SER A 98 -5.56 5.28 -16.83
C SER A 98 -4.74 5.86 -15.67
N ILE A 99 -4.01 5.02 -14.94
CA ILE A 99 -3.14 5.45 -13.84
C ILE A 99 -1.89 6.14 -14.42
N PRO A 100 -1.55 7.36 -13.99
CA PRO A 100 -0.53 8.19 -14.64
C PRO A 100 0.92 7.76 -14.35
N VAL A 101 1.12 6.80 -13.46
CA VAL A 101 2.43 6.33 -12.98
C VAL A 101 2.52 4.81 -13.02
N GLY A 102 3.73 4.25 -12.98
CA GLY A 102 3.96 2.79 -13.05
C GLY A 102 3.72 2.03 -11.74
N ILE A 103 3.23 2.67 -10.68
CA ILE A 103 2.93 2.04 -9.40
C ILE A 103 1.71 2.68 -8.76
N ALA A 104 0.74 1.88 -8.36
CA ALA A 104 -0.42 2.36 -7.62
C ALA A 104 -0.90 1.31 -6.62
N PHE A 105 -1.69 1.73 -5.66
CA PHE A 105 -2.40 0.85 -4.76
C PHE A 105 -3.88 1.20 -4.71
N PHE A 106 -4.69 0.16 -4.66
CA PHE A 106 -6.15 0.21 -4.68
C PHE A 106 -6.66 -0.41 -3.40
N PHE A 107 -7.59 0.23 -2.73
CA PHE A 107 -8.20 -0.31 -1.53
C PHE A 107 -9.69 0.01 -1.48
N VAL A 108 -10.46 -0.89 -0.91
CA VAL A 108 -11.88 -0.66 -0.68
C VAL A 108 -12.04 0.23 0.53
N ASN A 109 -12.62 1.42 0.32
CA ASN A 109 -12.95 2.34 1.41
C ASN A 109 -14.40 2.09 1.86
N SER A 110 -14.58 1.48 3.03
CA SER A 110 -15.91 1.11 3.51
C SER A 110 -16.82 2.31 3.78
N SER A 111 -16.26 3.48 4.11
CA SER A 111 -17.04 4.71 4.34
C SER A 111 -17.52 5.35 3.04
N LEU A 112 -16.81 5.15 1.92
CA LEU A 112 -17.20 5.60 0.60
C LEU A 112 -18.02 4.56 -0.17
N GLY A 113 -17.88 3.28 0.20
CA GLY A 113 -18.54 2.16 -0.44
C GLY A 113 -17.96 1.77 -1.80
N HIS A 114 -16.76 2.25 -2.14
CA HIS A 114 -16.09 1.93 -3.41
C HIS A 114 -14.57 1.86 -3.26
N VAL A 115 -13.92 1.41 -4.33
CA VAL A 115 -12.46 1.35 -4.44
C VAL A 115 -11.88 2.74 -4.66
N VAL A 116 -10.78 3.02 -3.98
CA VAL A 116 -9.98 4.23 -4.15
C VAL A 116 -8.63 3.84 -4.73
N ALA A 117 -8.22 4.53 -5.79
CA ALA A 117 -6.89 4.40 -6.38
C ALA A 117 -5.97 5.50 -5.85
N SER A 118 -4.75 5.13 -5.51
CA SER A 118 -3.75 6.06 -4.99
C SER A 118 -2.34 5.66 -5.45
N TYR A 119 -1.44 6.63 -5.50
CA TYR A 119 -0.04 6.38 -5.83
C TYR A 119 0.90 7.22 -4.96
N PRO A 120 2.14 6.77 -4.74
CA PRO A 120 3.13 7.55 -4.02
C PRO A 120 3.61 8.74 -4.86
N SER A 121 3.74 9.89 -4.23
CA SER A 121 4.18 11.14 -4.84
C SER A 121 5.08 11.95 -3.90
N PRO A 122 5.71 13.03 -4.37
CA PRO A 122 6.46 13.94 -3.49
C PRO A 122 5.61 14.54 -2.36
N ALA A 123 4.31 14.64 -2.54
CA ALA A 123 3.37 15.11 -1.53
C ALA A 123 2.95 14.00 -0.51
N GLY A 124 3.38 12.77 -0.74
CA GLY A 124 2.96 11.59 0.00
C GLY A 124 2.04 10.70 -0.85
N VAL A 125 0.90 10.30 -0.28
CA VAL A 125 -0.13 9.55 -1.02
C VAL A 125 -0.99 10.54 -1.82
N THR A 126 -1.10 10.30 -3.12
CA THR A 126 -1.98 11.07 -4.01
C THR A 126 -3.09 10.16 -4.51
N GLU A 127 -4.33 10.57 -4.30
CA GLU A 127 -5.50 9.89 -4.83
C GLU A 127 -5.69 10.28 -6.30
N CYS A 128 -6.06 9.33 -7.16
CA CYS A 128 -6.38 9.57 -8.56
C CYS A 128 -7.83 9.16 -8.86
N GLU A 129 -8.39 9.78 -9.88
CA GLU A 129 -9.68 9.35 -10.42
C GLU A 129 -9.55 7.92 -10.95
N LEU A 130 -10.53 7.09 -10.60
CA LEU A 130 -10.66 5.72 -11.07
C LEU A 130 -12.03 5.57 -11.72
N ASP A 131 -12.06 5.07 -12.95
CA ASP A 131 -13.31 4.62 -13.54
C ASP A 131 -13.76 3.32 -12.87
N LEU A 132 -14.76 3.44 -12.00
CA LEU A 132 -15.27 2.31 -11.22
C LEU A 132 -15.87 1.22 -12.11
N ALA A 133 -16.45 1.57 -13.26
CA ALA A 133 -17.02 0.56 -14.19
C ALA A 133 -15.89 -0.29 -14.82
N SER A 134 -14.79 0.32 -15.22
CA SER A 134 -13.61 -0.40 -15.70
C SER A 134 -12.98 -1.25 -14.58
N TRP A 135 -12.88 -0.71 -13.37
CA TRP A 135 -12.38 -1.48 -12.23
C TRP A 135 -13.25 -2.72 -11.95
N ASP A 136 -14.56 -2.57 -11.85
CA ASP A 136 -15.48 -3.66 -11.52
C ASP A 136 -15.43 -4.78 -12.58
N ARG A 137 -15.30 -4.41 -13.86
CA ARG A 137 -15.17 -5.35 -14.96
C ARG A 137 -13.85 -6.13 -14.86
N ILE A 138 -12.73 -5.44 -14.63
CA ILE A 138 -11.41 -6.07 -14.47
C ILE A 138 -11.41 -6.95 -13.22
N ALA A 139 -11.90 -6.46 -12.10
CA ALA A 139 -11.94 -7.22 -10.86
C ALA A 139 -12.81 -8.48 -10.93
N ALA A 140 -13.81 -8.53 -11.83
CA ALA A 140 -14.62 -9.72 -12.03
C ALA A 140 -13.80 -10.93 -12.50
N ASP A 141 -12.75 -10.70 -13.27
CA ASP A 141 -11.90 -11.75 -13.85
C ASP A 141 -10.65 -12.07 -12.99
N HIS A 142 -10.39 -11.24 -11.96
CA HIS A 142 -9.20 -11.38 -11.11
C HIS A 142 -9.55 -11.68 -9.64
N PRO A 143 -9.41 -12.94 -9.18
CA PRO A 143 -9.69 -13.31 -7.79
C PRO A 143 -8.93 -12.46 -6.77
N LEU A 144 -7.66 -12.10 -7.04
CA LEU A 144 -6.85 -11.28 -6.15
C LEU A 144 -7.49 -9.91 -5.86
N LEU A 145 -8.11 -9.28 -6.88
CA LEU A 145 -8.74 -7.96 -6.74
C LEU A 145 -10.03 -8.01 -5.92
N ARG A 146 -10.64 -9.19 -5.79
CA ARG A 146 -11.86 -9.40 -5.00
C ARG A 146 -11.61 -9.82 -3.55
N ASP A 147 -10.43 -10.37 -3.24
CA ASP A 147 -10.07 -10.87 -1.90
C ASP A 147 -9.59 -9.77 -0.94
N VAL A 148 -9.79 -8.51 -1.29
CA VAL A 148 -9.31 -7.35 -0.52
C VAL A 148 -10.21 -7.08 0.67
N ALA A 149 -9.67 -7.21 1.87
CA ALA A 149 -10.39 -6.80 3.07
C ALA A 149 -10.50 -5.26 3.13
N PRO A 150 -11.73 -4.70 3.18
CA PRO A 150 -11.91 -3.26 3.18
C PRO A 150 -11.15 -2.56 4.30
N ASP A 151 -10.59 -1.39 3.99
CA ASP A 151 -9.86 -0.48 4.89
C ASP A 151 -8.52 -0.98 5.43
N VAL A 152 -8.24 -2.28 5.41
CA VAL A 152 -7.04 -2.86 6.05
C VAL A 152 -6.06 -3.51 5.06
N GLU A 153 -6.49 -3.75 3.84
CA GLU A 153 -5.66 -4.30 2.76
C GLU A 153 -5.75 -3.45 1.50
N ALA A 154 -4.75 -3.57 0.67
CA ALA A 154 -4.68 -2.92 -0.63
C ALA A 154 -4.12 -3.86 -1.69
N ILE A 155 -4.49 -3.63 -2.94
CA ILE A 155 -3.81 -4.19 -4.11
C ILE A 155 -2.73 -3.21 -4.54
N LEU A 156 -1.49 -3.63 -4.43
CA LEU A 156 -0.34 -2.95 -5.02
C LEU A 156 -0.18 -3.46 -6.46
N VAL A 157 -0.21 -2.55 -7.42
CA VAL A 157 0.06 -2.88 -8.83
C VAL A 157 1.32 -2.16 -9.27
N VAL A 158 2.19 -2.90 -9.96
CA VAL A 158 3.46 -2.40 -10.52
C VAL A 158 3.50 -2.74 -11.99
N ALA A 159 3.54 -1.73 -12.85
CA ALA A 159 3.58 -1.88 -14.29
C ALA A 159 4.98 -1.55 -14.84
N GLY A 160 5.60 -2.51 -15.53
CA GLY A 160 6.94 -2.38 -16.11
C GLY A 160 8.04 -2.23 -15.04
N SER A 161 9.13 -1.54 -15.41
CA SER A 161 10.14 -1.14 -14.43
C SER A 161 9.62 0.07 -13.65
N PRO A 162 9.34 -0.06 -12.35
CA PRO A 162 8.73 1.02 -11.60
C PRO A 162 9.69 2.22 -11.52
N ARG A 163 9.30 3.30 -12.18
CA ARG A 163 9.96 4.61 -12.10
C ARG A 163 9.01 5.58 -11.43
N LEU A 164 9.53 6.39 -10.53
CA LEU A 164 8.76 7.39 -9.79
C LEU A 164 8.37 8.60 -10.65
N SER A 165 8.93 8.72 -11.88
CA SER A 165 8.64 9.79 -12.82
C SER A 165 7.60 9.35 -13.86
N GLY A 166 6.54 10.15 -14.01
CA GLY A 166 5.45 9.93 -14.98
C GLY A 166 5.81 10.30 -16.43
N THR A 167 6.96 9.90 -16.94
CA THR A 167 7.24 9.97 -18.38
C THR A 167 6.90 8.63 -19.00
N SER A 168 5.78 8.58 -19.71
CA SER A 168 5.52 7.56 -20.72
C SER A 168 6.64 7.62 -21.75
N GLY A 169 7.72 6.87 -21.51
CA GLY A 169 8.79 6.73 -22.47
C GLY A 169 8.27 5.95 -23.66
N SER A 170 8.01 6.63 -24.78
CA SER A 170 7.94 5.98 -26.09
C SER A 170 9.31 5.35 -26.35
N GLY A 171 9.46 4.08 -25.95
CA GLY A 171 10.66 3.30 -26.19
C GLY A 171 10.78 3.04 -27.68
N THR A 172 11.76 3.69 -28.30
CA THR A 172 12.29 3.30 -29.60
C THR A 172 12.73 1.85 -29.50
N SER A 173 12.10 1.00 -30.29
CA SER A 173 12.45 -0.40 -30.46
C SER A 173 13.83 -0.50 -31.09
N ASP A 174 14.85 -0.80 -30.33
CA ASP A 174 16.12 -1.30 -30.84
C ASP A 174 16.11 -2.83 -30.77
N SER A 175 15.92 -3.44 -31.93
CA SER A 175 15.86 -4.88 -32.12
C SER A 175 17.27 -5.44 -32.30
N THR A 176 17.86 -5.97 -31.23
CA THR A 176 18.93 -6.97 -31.41
C THR A 176 18.82 -8.02 -30.30
N GLY A 177 18.58 -9.23 -30.76
CA GLY A 177 18.17 -10.40 -30.01
C GLY A 177 19.07 -10.82 -28.85
N THR A 178 18.40 -11.26 -27.83
CA THR A 178 18.71 -12.46 -27.02
C THR A 178 17.50 -12.72 -26.12
N SER A 179 16.91 -13.90 -26.27
CA SER A 179 15.75 -14.40 -25.53
C SER A 179 16.06 -14.53 -24.03
N GLY A 180 15.73 -13.46 -23.30
CA GLY A 180 15.56 -13.44 -21.87
C GLY A 180 14.30 -12.62 -21.63
N SER A 181 13.22 -13.26 -21.21
CA SER A 181 11.94 -12.64 -20.90
C SER A 181 12.11 -11.60 -19.77
N ALA A 182 12.60 -10.41 -20.11
CA ALA A 182 12.46 -9.22 -19.27
C ALA A 182 11.04 -8.70 -19.49
N GLY A 183 10.08 -9.22 -18.71
CA GLY A 183 8.68 -8.98 -18.87
C GLY A 183 8.34 -7.50 -18.73
N THR A 184 7.71 -6.97 -19.76
CA THR A 184 6.81 -5.81 -19.70
C THR A 184 5.53 -6.22 -18.93
N GLY A 185 5.68 -6.98 -17.84
CA GLY A 185 4.59 -7.54 -17.09
C GLY A 185 4.04 -6.54 -16.08
N VAL A 186 2.76 -6.66 -15.81
CA VAL A 186 2.11 -6.03 -14.66
C VAL A 186 2.16 -7.05 -13.52
N GLU A 187 2.65 -6.63 -12.37
CA GLU A 187 2.61 -7.42 -11.13
C GLU A 187 1.54 -6.85 -10.22
N ALA A 188 0.73 -7.72 -9.60
CA ALA A 188 -0.27 -7.34 -8.63
C ALA A 188 -0.08 -8.14 -7.34
N PHE A 189 -0.15 -7.47 -6.21
CA PHE A 189 0.00 -8.04 -4.88
C PHE A 189 -1.09 -7.54 -3.94
N LEU A 190 -1.73 -8.45 -3.22
CA LEU A 190 -2.51 -8.08 -2.04
C LEU A 190 -1.54 -7.88 -0.88
N ILE A 191 -1.56 -6.70 -0.27
CA ILE A 191 -0.64 -6.33 0.80
C ILE A 191 -1.38 -5.62 1.95
N PRO A 192 -0.79 -5.59 3.15
CA PRO A 192 -1.29 -4.76 4.25
C PRO A 192 -1.34 -3.28 3.84
N ILE A 193 -2.42 -2.57 4.20
CA ILE A 193 -2.58 -1.16 3.80
C ILE A 193 -1.51 -0.25 4.40
N ASP A 194 -1.03 -0.54 5.60
CA ASP A 194 0.04 0.20 6.28
C ASP A 194 1.37 0.16 5.52
N ALA A 195 1.66 -0.95 4.81
CA ALA A 195 2.83 -1.06 3.95
C ALA A 195 2.81 -0.02 2.81
N CYS A 196 1.63 0.23 2.20
CA CYS A 196 1.46 1.28 1.18
C CYS A 196 1.78 2.67 1.73
N TYR A 197 1.25 2.98 2.92
CA TYR A 197 1.47 4.28 3.55
C TYR A 197 2.91 4.44 4.05
N SER A 198 3.53 3.38 4.54
CA SER A 198 4.95 3.36 4.94
C SER A 198 5.86 3.63 3.74
N LEU A 199 5.60 2.99 2.59
CA LEU A 199 6.31 3.28 1.35
C LEU A 199 6.16 4.74 0.94
N ALA A 200 4.93 5.25 0.88
CA ALA A 200 4.67 6.63 0.48
C ALA A 200 5.32 7.65 1.43
N GLY A 201 5.33 7.36 2.73
CA GLY A 201 6.02 8.16 3.74
C GLY A 201 7.53 8.18 3.55
N ALA A 202 8.15 7.01 3.33
CA ALA A 202 9.57 6.88 3.08
C ALA A 202 9.99 7.60 1.78
N LEU A 203 9.23 7.41 0.70
CA LEU A 203 9.49 8.10 -0.56
C LEU A 203 9.40 9.62 -0.40
N ARG A 204 8.38 10.13 0.29
CA ARG A 204 8.22 11.57 0.55
C ARG A 204 9.41 12.17 1.30
N LEU A 205 9.95 11.48 2.28
CA LEU A 205 11.10 11.96 3.07
C LEU A 205 12.39 12.03 2.25
N HIS A 206 12.56 11.11 1.31
CA HIS A 206 13.78 10.95 0.52
C HIS A 206 13.66 11.46 -0.92
N TRP A 207 12.50 12.00 -1.31
CA TRP A 207 12.27 12.51 -2.66
C TRP A 207 13.20 13.68 -2.96
N ARG A 208 13.90 13.60 -4.09
CA ARG A 208 14.79 14.65 -4.61
C ARG A 208 14.52 14.87 -6.10
N GLY A 209 14.39 16.12 -6.49
CA GLY A 209 14.18 16.48 -7.89
C GLY A 209 12.85 16.02 -8.45
N PHE A 210 12.76 15.93 -9.78
CA PHE A 210 11.53 15.60 -10.49
C PHE A 210 11.21 14.09 -10.47
N ASP A 211 12.25 13.26 -10.52
CA ASP A 211 12.15 11.79 -10.66
C ASP A 211 12.31 11.02 -9.33
N GLY A 212 12.34 11.73 -8.21
CA GLY A 212 12.54 11.14 -6.89
C GLY A 212 14.00 10.94 -6.50
N GLY A 213 14.91 10.83 -7.46
CA GLY A 213 16.34 10.61 -7.25
C GLY A 213 16.71 9.18 -6.83
N ALA A 214 18.00 8.90 -6.76
CA ALA A 214 18.53 7.55 -6.55
C ALA A 214 18.08 6.92 -5.21
N GLU A 215 17.95 7.71 -4.15
CA GLU A 215 17.57 7.19 -2.84
C GLU A 215 16.11 6.74 -2.80
N ALA A 216 15.19 7.53 -3.33
CA ALA A 216 13.79 7.15 -3.43
C ALA A 216 13.60 5.92 -4.35
N GLN A 217 14.37 5.85 -5.45
CA GLN A 217 14.36 4.70 -6.34
C GLN A 217 14.88 3.43 -5.64
N ARG A 218 15.92 3.56 -4.81
CA ARG A 218 16.43 2.44 -4.00
C ARG A 218 15.39 1.95 -3.00
N ILE A 219 14.76 2.87 -2.25
CA ILE A 219 13.68 2.54 -1.30
C ILE A 219 12.57 1.76 -2.00
N LEU A 220 12.13 2.22 -3.18
CA LEU A 220 11.10 1.52 -3.95
C LEU A 220 11.56 0.11 -4.36
N THR A 221 12.80 -0.02 -4.83
CA THR A 221 13.36 -1.31 -5.26
C THR A 221 13.43 -2.29 -4.09
N ASP A 222 13.94 -1.85 -2.93
CA ASP A 222 14.05 -2.66 -1.72
C ASP A 222 12.68 -3.09 -1.21
N PHE A 223 11.70 -2.17 -1.20
CA PHE A 223 10.32 -2.46 -0.84
C PHE A 223 9.71 -3.54 -1.73
N LEU A 224 9.84 -3.41 -3.05
CA LEU A 224 9.29 -4.40 -3.99
C LEU A 224 10.00 -5.76 -3.87
N ALA A 225 11.30 -5.77 -3.56
CA ALA A 225 12.02 -7.01 -3.29
C ALA A 225 11.47 -7.73 -2.04
N ASP A 226 11.20 -6.99 -0.96
CA ASP A 226 10.57 -7.55 0.26
C ASP A 226 9.16 -8.09 -0.04
N ILE A 227 8.32 -7.33 -0.76
CA ILE A 227 6.97 -7.78 -1.13
C ILE A 227 7.03 -9.09 -1.94
N ARG A 228 7.88 -9.16 -2.97
CA ARG A 228 8.04 -10.38 -3.78
C ARG A 228 8.52 -11.58 -2.95
N GLN A 229 9.45 -11.36 -2.02
CA GLN A 229 9.95 -12.42 -1.14
C GLN A 229 8.87 -12.95 -0.17
N ARG A 230 8.00 -12.08 0.32
CA ARG A 230 6.92 -12.42 1.27
C ARG A 230 5.67 -12.96 0.59
N ALA A 231 5.49 -12.66 -0.69
CA ALA A 231 4.29 -13.05 -1.43
C ALA A 231 4.09 -14.57 -1.44
N ARG A 232 2.87 -14.97 -1.16
CA ARG A 232 2.40 -16.36 -1.25
C ARG A 232 1.29 -16.44 -2.29
N PRO A 233 1.14 -17.58 -2.98
CA PRO A 233 0.01 -17.76 -3.88
C PRO A 233 -1.33 -17.47 -3.18
N LEU A 234 -2.27 -16.92 -3.95
CA LEU A 234 -3.65 -16.79 -3.51
C LEU A 234 -4.21 -18.21 -3.30
N GLU A 235 -4.74 -18.46 -2.13
CA GLU A 235 -5.37 -19.76 -1.85
C GLU A 235 -6.69 -19.84 -2.64
N PRO A 236 -6.94 -20.93 -3.37
CA PRO A 236 -8.23 -21.11 -4.01
C PRO A 236 -9.33 -21.10 -2.94
N PRO A 237 -10.52 -20.58 -3.27
CA PRO A 237 -11.64 -20.59 -2.32
C PRO A 237 -11.89 -22.03 -1.86
N THR A 238 -11.85 -22.25 -0.55
CA THR A 238 -12.17 -23.56 0.02
C THR A 238 -13.59 -23.94 -0.45
N PRO A 239 -13.75 -25.06 -1.17
CA PRO A 239 -15.09 -25.50 -1.55
C PRO A 239 -15.91 -25.63 -0.28
N LEU A 240 -17.08 -24.96 -0.24
CA LEU A 240 -18.04 -25.15 0.83
C LEU A 240 -18.33 -26.65 0.90
N ALA A 241 -17.98 -27.28 2.02
CA ALA A 241 -18.39 -28.65 2.26
C ALA A 241 -19.93 -28.66 2.20
N GLU A 242 -20.48 -29.29 1.16
CA GLU A 242 -21.91 -29.56 1.09
C GLU A 242 -22.27 -30.41 2.32
N VAL A 243 -23.10 -29.82 3.21
CA VAL A 243 -23.70 -30.50 4.36
C VAL A 243 -25.09 -30.97 3.96
#